data_d2a74efd42d11d3300caa041861c00cc
#
_entry.id   d2a74efd42d11d3300caa041861c00cc
#
_cell.length_a   1.000
_cell.length_b   1.000
_cell.length_c   1.000
_cell.angle_alpha   90.00
_cell.angle_beta   90.00
_cell.angle_gamma   90.00
#
_symmetry.space_group_name_H-M   'P 1'
#
loop_
_entity.id
_entity.type
_entity.pdbx_description
1 polymer ?
#
loop_
_entity_poly.entity_id
_entity_poly.type
_entity_poly.pdbx_seq_one_letter_code
_entity_poly.pdbx_strand_id
1 'polypeptide(L)'
;MATWSNLGLQDSASPLMEQLNFFHDHTLLILIMITILVGYLMFMLFFNKFTNRFLLHGQTIEIIWTILPAIVLMFIALPSLRILYLLDEINSPAITLKTIGHQWYWSYEYSDFMNLEFDSYMVPTNELESNGFRLLDVDNRIVLPMNTQIRILVTAADVLHSWTVPALGVKVDGTPGRLNQTNFLMNRTGLFFGQCSEICGANHSFMPIVLESSPTNFFIKWITSMN
;
A
#
# COMPACT_ATOMS: atom_id res chain seq x y z
N MET A 1 -5.39 5.87 -9.69
CA MET A 1 -6.52 5.19 -10.36
C MET A 1 -5.99 3.88 -10.92
N ALA A 2 -6.67 2.77 -10.72
CA ALA A 2 -6.26 1.51 -11.34
C ALA A 2 -6.37 1.64 -12.87
N THR A 3 -5.35 1.21 -13.59
CA THR A 3 -5.29 1.22 -15.05
C THR A 3 -4.76 -0.10 -15.54
N TRP A 4 -5.08 -0.45 -16.81
CA TRP A 4 -4.55 -1.65 -17.43
C TRP A 4 -3.03 -1.56 -17.58
N SER A 5 -2.34 -2.67 -17.30
CA SER A 5 -0.87 -2.78 -17.46
C SER A 5 -0.06 -1.69 -16.73
N ASN A 6 -0.49 -1.26 -15.56
CA ASN A 6 0.23 -0.30 -14.76
C ASN A 6 1.50 -0.94 -14.16
N LEU A 7 2.68 -0.57 -14.68
CA LEU A 7 3.98 -1.06 -14.22
C LEU A 7 4.60 -0.19 -13.13
N GLY A 8 4.12 1.04 -12.97
CA GLY A 8 4.61 1.97 -11.94
C GLY A 8 3.73 1.97 -10.70
N LEU A 9 4.12 2.79 -9.72
CA LEU A 9 3.27 3.09 -8.57
C LEU A 9 2.02 3.84 -9.03
N GLN A 10 0.91 3.61 -8.34
CA GLN A 10 -0.33 4.35 -8.58
C GLN A 10 -0.18 5.80 -8.13
N ASP A 11 -0.91 6.71 -8.79
CA ASP A 11 -1.00 8.10 -8.35
C ASP A 11 -1.50 8.17 -6.92
N SER A 12 -0.77 8.88 -6.07
CA SER A 12 -1.11 9.02 -4.66
C SER A 12 -2.48 9.67 -4.47
N ALA A 13 -3.21 9.17 -3.50
CA ALA A 13 -4.50 9.73 -3.08
C ALA A 13 -4.52 10.13 -1.61
N SER A 14 -3.38 9.99 -0.93
CA SER A 14 -3.16 10.41 0.45
C SER A 14 -1.83 11.12 0.61
N PRO A 15 -1.66 12.00 1.62
CA PRO A 15 -0.38 12.64 1.91
C PRO A 15 0.71 11.61 2.23
N LEU A 16 0.34 10.51 2.87
CA LEU A 16 1.26 9.42 3.21
C LEU A 16 1.80 8.73 1.96
N MET A 17 0.95 8.40 1.00
CA MET A 17 1.38 7.79 -0.26
C MET A 17 2.26 8.74 -1.09
N GLU A 18 2.02 10.05 -1.02
CA GLU A 18 2.93 11.04 -1.62
C GLU A 18 4.34 10.94 -1.04
N GLN A 19 4.47 10.86 0.28
CA GLN A 19 5.77 10.70 0.94
C GLN A 19 6.44 9.35 0.59
N LEU A 20 5.66 8.28 0.45
CA LEU A 20 6.16 6.98 -0.01
C LEU A 20 6.68 7.04 -1.45
N ASN A 21 5.99 7.75 -2.35
CA ASN A 21 6.46 7.95 -3.72
C ASN A 21 7.77 8.75 -3.77
N PHE A 22 7.89 9.83 -3.02
CA PHE A 22 9.17 10.57 -2.91
C PHE A 22 10.30 9.71 -2.35
N PHE A 23 10.01 8.90 -1.34
CA PHE A 23 10.99 7.98 -0.77
C PHE A 23 11.41 6.91 -1.77
N HIS A 24 10.47 6.35 -2.52
CA HIS A 24 10.75 5.40 -3.60
C HIS A 24 11.71 6.01 -4.64
N ASP A 25 11.43 7.21 -5.12
CA ASP A 25 12.27 7.86 -6.13
C ASP A 25 13.67 8.19 -5.60
N HIS A 26 13.77 8.62 -4.33
CA HIS A 26 15.05 8.84 -3.66
C HIS A 26 15.87 7.54 -3.57
N THR A 27 15.27 6.45 -3.13
CA THR A 27 15.96 5.15 -3.03
C THR A 27 16.30 4.59 -4.39
N LEU A 28 15.41 4.75 -5.38
CA LEU A 28 15.64 4.29 -6.75
C LEU A 28 16.84 5.00 -7.39
N LEU A 29 17.01 6.30 -7.18
CA LEU A 29 18.18 7.05 -7.65
C LEU A 29 19.48 6.45 -7.09
N ILE A 30 19.52 6.16 -5.79
CA ILE A 30 20.67 5.54 -5.13
C ILE A 30 20.94 4.14 -5.72
N LEU A 31 19.90 3.33 -5.87
CA LEU A 31 20.01 1.98 -6.44
C LEU A 31 20.50 1.98 -7.88
N ILE A 32 20.03 2.93 -8.71
CA ILE A 32 20.51 3.08 -10.10
C ILE A 32 21.99 3.46 -10.11
N MET A 33 22.43 4.39 -9.27
CA MET A 33 23.85 4.74 -9.17
C MET A 33 24.73 3.54 -8.83
N ILE A 34 24.32 2.75 -7.83
CA ILE A 34 25.05 1.53 -7.41
C ILE A 34 25.05 0.52 -8.55
N THR A 35 23.91 0.29 -9.19
CA THR A 35 23.76 -0.69 -10.27
C THR A 35 24.64 -0.33 -11.48
N ILE A 36 24.67 0.95 -11.86
CA ILE A 36 25.52 1.44 -12.96
C ILE A 36 27.00 1.27 -12.60
N LEU A 37 27.41 1.65 -11.38
CA LEU A 37 28.79 1.51 -10.93
C LEU A 37 29.25 0.05 -10.95
N VAL A 38 28.48 -0.84 -10.33
CA VAL A 38 28.81 -2.27 -10.26
C VAL A 38 28.77 -2.90 -11.65
N GLY A 39 27.74 -2.60 -12.44
CA GLY A 39 27.60 -3.10 -13.80
C GLY A 39 28.76 -2.65 -14.70
N TYR A 40 29.18 -1.39 -14.59
CA TYR A 40 30.36 -0.87 -15.32
C TYR A 40 31.62 -1.61 -14.92
N LEU A 41 31.90 -1.78 -13.63
CA LEU A 41 33.07 -2.49 -13.14
C LEU A 41 33.07 -3.96 -13.61
N MET A 42 31.96 -4.65 -13.53
CA MET A 42 31.80 -6.02 -14.02
C MET A 42 32.05 -6.10 -15.53
N PHE A 43 31.43 -5.20 -16.30
CA PHE A 43 31.61 -5.16 -17.75
C PHE A 43 33.09 -4.95 -18.14
N MET A 44 33.78 -4.02 -17.46
CA MET A 44 35.21 -3.75 -17.72
C MET A 44 36.10 -4.95 -17.41
N LEU A 45 35.72 -5.82 -16.48
CA LEU A 45 36.46 -7.05 -16.18
C LEU A 45 36.49 -8.03 -17.36
N PHE A 46 35.43 -8.08 -18.19
CA PHE A 46 35.45 -8.95 -19.41
C PHE A 46 36.48 -8.53 -20.43
N PHE A 47 36.86 -7.25 -20.51
CA PHE A 47 37.81 -6.70 -21.43
C PHE A 47 39.20 -6.54 -20.82
N ASN A 48 39.36 -6.78 -19.53
CA ASN A 48 40.60 -6.65 -18.82
C ASN A 48 41.55 -7.84 -19.15
N LYS A 49 42.71 -7.53 -19.64
CA LYS A 49 43.79 -8.49 -19.96
C LYS A 49 44.87 -8.56 -18.88
N PHE A 50 44.81 -7.70 -17.88
CA PHE A 50 45.78 -7.67 -16.80
C PHE A 50 45.44 -8.71 -15.74
N THR A 51 46.46 -9.44 -15.28
CA THR A 51 46.33 -10.45 -14.22
C THR A 51 47.33 -10.16 -13.11
N ASN A 52 46.86 -10.18 -11.85
CA ASN A 52 47.72 -10.10 -10.68
C ASN A 52 47.51 -11.35 -9.82
N ARG A 53 48.45 -12.29 -9.86
CA ARG A 53 48.36 -13.57 -9.11
C ARG A 53 48.80 -13.44 -7.65
N PHE A 54 49.42 -12.32 -7.29
CA PHE A 54 50.01 -12.09 -5.96
C PHE A 54 49.18 -11.14 -5.08
N LEU A 55 47.99 -10.77 -5.54
CA LEU A 55 47.08 -9.94 -4.76
C LEU A 55 46.41 -10.80 -3.65
N LEU A 56 46.98 -10.77 -2.47
CA LEU A 56 46.52 -11.57 -1.30
C LEU A 56 45.64 -10.76 -0.34
N HIS A 57 45.81 -9.44 -0.32
CA HIS A 57 45.06 -8.53 0.56
C HIS A 57 45.04 -7.12 -0.01
N GLY A 58 44.07 -6.33 0.41
CA GLY A 58 43.91 -4.94 -0.03
C GLY A 58 43.23 -4.10 1.02
N GLN A 59 43.80 -3.95 2.22
CA GLN A 59 43.18 -3.33 3.38
C GLN A 59 42.57 -1.95 3.10
N THR A 60 43.25 -1.11 2.34
CA THR A 60 42.76 0.24 2.01
C THR A 60 41.43 0.21 1.26
N ILE A 61 41.36 -0.62 0.21
CA ILE A 61 40.11 -0.73 -0.57
C ILE A 61 39.02 -1.42 0.23
N GLU A 62 39.32 -2.37 1.09
CA GLU A 62 38.41 -3.04 1.98
C GLU A 62 37.74 -2.05 2.96
N ILE A 63 38.53 -1.14 3.54
CA ILE A 63 37.98 -0.07 4.40
C ILE A 63 37.04 0.85 3.59
N ILE A 64 37.44 1.23 2.38
CA ILE A 64 36.62 2.12 1.54
C ILE A 64 35.28 1.46 1.22
N TRP A 65 35.27 0.18 0.74
CA TRP A 65 34.00 -0.46 0.38
C TRP A 65 33.15 -0.89 1.58
N THR A 66 33.71 -0.88 2.80
CA THR A 66 32.95 -1.08 4.03
C THR A 66 32.29 0.21 4.51
N ILE A 67 33.04 1.33 4.52
CA ILE A 67 32.54 2.62 5.02
C ILE A 67 31.54 3.24 4.03
N LEU A 68 31.82 3.22 2.74
CA LEU A 68 30.99 3.87 1.74
C LEU A 68 29.56 3.32 1.70
N PRO A 69 29.31 2.01 1.68
CA PRO A 69 27.96 1.46 1.77
C PRO A 69 27.26 1.82 3.09
N ALA A 70 27.97 1.88 4.21
CA ALA A 70 27.38 2.30 5.48
C ALA A 70 26.85 3.74 5.41
N ILE A 71 27.60 4.66 4.80
CA ILE A 71 27.15 6.04 4.59
C ILE A 71 25.93 6.07 3.66
N VAL A 72 25.94 5.32 2.56
CA VAL A 72 24.80 5.24 1.63
C VAL A 72 23.54 4.72 2.33
N LEU A 73 23.67 3.68 3.17
CA LEU A 73 22.56 3.15 3.96
C LEU A 73 21.98 4.18 4.94
N MET A 74 22.81 5.07 5.51
CA MET A 74 22.30 6.17 6.36
C MET A 74 21.42 7.13 5.58
N PHE A 75 21.76 7.46 4.33
CA PHE A 75 20.91 8.31 3.47
C PHE A 75 19.57 7.67 3.11
N ILE A 76 19.47 6.34 3.12
CA ILE A 76 18.21 5.62 2.95
C ILE A 76 17.46 5.51 4.28
N ALA A 77 18.14 5.22 5.37
CA ALA A 77 17.52 4.96 6.67
C ALA A 77 16.81 6.18 7.26
N LEU A 78 17.42 7.37 7.18
CA LEU A 78 16.84 8.58 7.78
C LEU A 78 15.45 8.93 7.22
N PRO A 79 15.23 9.05 5.89
CA PRO A 79 13.90 9.30 5.35
C PRO A 79 12.93 8.12 5.58
N SER A 80 13.42 6.88 5.59
CA SER A 80 12.61 5.70 5.91
C SER A 80 12.04 5.76 7.33
N LEU A 81 12.87 6.08 8.31
CA LEU A 81 12.43 6.22 9.71
C LEU A 81 11.41 7.34 9.88
N ARG A 82 11.58 8.46 9.17
CA ARG A 82 10.60 9.55 9.19
C ARG A 82 9.22 9.09 8.72
N ILE A 83 9.15 8.34 7.63
CA ILE A 83 7.89 7.81 7.10
C ILE A 83 7.29 6.80 8.07
N LEU A 84 8.10 5.95 8.68
CA LEU A 84 7.65 4.98 9.69
C LEU A 84 6.93 5.68 10.85
N TYR A 85 7.48 6.78 11.38
CA TYR A 85 6.82 7.56 12.41
C TYR A 85 5.51 8.20 11.93
N LEU A 86 5.45 8.70 10.68
CA LEU A 86 4.23 9.26 10.11
C LEU A 86 3.13 8.22 9.90
N LEU A 87 3.49 6.97 9.64
CA LEU A 87 2.55 5.85 9.53
C LEU A 87 1.88 5.51 10.87
N ASP A 88 2.64 5.58 11.95
CA ASP A 88 2.17 5.23 13.30
C ASP A 88 1.47 6.41 14.01
N GLU A 89 1.56 7.62 13.48
CA GLU A 89 0.96 8.80 14.07
C GLU A 89 -0.57 8.73 14.01
N ILE A 90 -1.20 8.72 15.17
CA ILE A 90 -2.66 8.68 15.30
C ILE A 90 -3.17 10.12 15.43
N ASN A 91 -3.71 10.65 14.33
CA ASN A 91 -4.45 11.91 14.34
C ASN A 91 -5.88 11.68 14.81
N SER A 92 -6.52 12.71 15.37
CA SER A 92 -7.91 12.64 15.82
C SER A 92 -8.84 12.29 14.65
N PRO A 93 -9.36 11.06 14.55
CA PRO A 93 -10.22 10.65 13.45
C PRO A 93 -11.62 11.24 13.61
N ALA A 94 -12.20 11.67 12.48
CA ALA A 94 -13.57 12.11 12.43
C ALA A 94 -14.56 10.95 12.19
N ILE A 95 -14.09 9.89 11.52
CA ILE A 95 -14.89 8.71 11.19
C ILE A 95 -14.06 7.47 11.49
N THR A 96 -14.72 6.46 12.05
CA THR A 96 -14.15 5.14 12.27
C THR A 96 -14.87 4.10 11.43
N LEU A 97 -14.13 3.36 10.62
CA LEU A 97 -14.59 2.22 9.85
C LEU A 97 -13.93 0.95 10.40
N LYS A 98 -14.72 -0.05 10.73
CA LYS A 98 -14.23 -1.38 11.07
C LYS A 98 -14.37 -2.30 9.87
N THR A 99 -13.32 -3.04 9.56
CA THR A 99 -13.26 -4.02 8.48
C THR A 99 -12.96 -5.39 9.04
N ILE A 100 -13.69 -6.38 8.58
CA ILE A 100 -13.56 -7.78 9.01
C ILE A 100 -13.33 -8.62 7.76
N GLY A 101 -12.20 -9.32 7.72
CA GLY A 101 -11.88 -10.27 6.64
C GLY A 101 -12.54 -11.61 6.88
N HIS A 102 -13.10 -12.18 5.82
CA HIS A 102 -13.70 -13.52 5.78
C HIS A 102 -13.18 -14.31 4.56
N GLN A 103 -13.37 -15.60 4.55
CA GLN A 103 -13.12 -16.45 3.38
C GLN A 103 -14.38 -16.50 2.50
N TRP A 104 -14.50 -15.78 1.41
CA TRP A 104 -13.57 -14.83 0.78
C TRP A 104 -14.34 -13.56 0.42
N TYR A 105 -14.56 -12.69 1.38
CA TYR A 105 -15.22 -11.39 1.24
C TYR A 105 -14.81 -10.48 2.40
N TRP A 106 -15.20 -9.21 2.32
CA TRP A 106 -15.01 -8.25 3.39
C TRP A 106 -16.36 -7.81 3.95
N SER A 107 -16.46 -7.63 5.27
CA SER A 107 -17.57 -6.92 5.90
C SER A 107 -17.09 -5.61 6.50
N TYR A 108 -17.97 -4.61 6.44
CA TYR A 108 -17.68 -3.25 6.88
C TYR A 108 -18.73 -2.77 7.86
N GLU A 109 -18.27 -2.20 8.98
CA GLU A 109 -19.10 -1.61 10.02
C GLU A 109 -18.70 -0.14 10.19
N TYR A 110 -19.66 0.78 10.04
CA TYR A 110 -19.46 2.20 10.30
C TYR A 110 -19.83 2.49 11.75
N SER A 111 -18.87 2.41 12.64
CA SER A 111 -19.08 2.46 14.09
C SER A 111 -19.72 3.75 14.61
N ASP A 112 -19.62 4.85 13.87
CA ASP A 112 -20.14 6.16 14.24
C ASP A 112 -21.62 6.36 13.82
N PHE A 113 -22.17 5.44 13.03
CA PHE A 113 -23.53 5.50 12.49
C PHE A 113 -24.31 4.26 12.90
N MET A 114 -25.57 4.44 13.33
CA MET A 114 -26.37 3.32 13.83
C MET A 114 -26.68 2.30 12.72
N ASN A 115 -26.40 1.02 13.02
CA ASN A 115 -26.78 -0.14 12.21
C ASN A 115 -26.29 -0.12 10.74
N LEU A 116 -25.22 0.60 10.45
CA LEU A 116 -24.66 0.62 9.12
C LEU A 116 -23.53 -0.42 9.00
N GLU A 117 -23.91 -1.62 8.60
CA GLU A 117 -23.01 -2.72 8.29
C GLU A 117 -23.42 -3.40 6.98
N PHE A 118 -22.46 -3.86 6.19
CA PHE A 118 -22.70 -4.59 4.96
C PHE A 118 -21.52 -5.47 4.57
N ASP A 119 -21.83 -6.48 3.78
CA ASP A 119 -20.83 -7.34 3.13
C ASP A 119 -20.50 -6.83 1.73
N SER A 120 -19.28 -7.09 1.31
CA SER A 120 -18.74 -6.69 0.01
C SER A 120 -18.13 -7.90 -0.68
N TYR A 121 -18.77 -8.34 -1.75
CA TYR A 121 -18.35 -9.46 -2.57
C TYR A 121 -17.84 -9.00 -3.92
N MET A 122 -16.91 -9.74 -4.49
CA MET A 122 -16.43 -9.50 -5.86
C MET A 122 -17.56 -9.75 -6.87
N VAL A 123 -17.72 -8.84 -7.81
CA VAL A 123 -18.65 -9.02 -8.93
C VAL A 123 -18.10 -10.09 -9.88
N PRO A 124 -18.86 -11.17 -10.18
CA PRO A 124 -18.45 -12.19 -11.13
C PRO A 124 -18.30 -11.62 -12.54
N THR A 125 -17.40 -12.20 -13.33
CA THR A 125 -17.09 -11.69 -14.70
C THR A 125 -18.31 -11.66 -15.63
N ASN A 126 -19.28 -12.54 -15.44
CA ASN A 126 -20.53 -12.61 -16.25
C ASN A 126 -21.56 -11.52 -15.87
N GLU A 127 -21.42 -10.89 -14.71
CA GLU A 127 -22.30 -9.83 -14.21
C GLU A 127 -21.63 -8.46 -14.28
N LEU A 128 -20.38 -8.41 -14.72
CA LEU A 128 -19.60 -7.19 -14.79
C LEU A 128 -20.12 -6.27 -15.87
N GLU A 129 -20.30 -4.99 -15.55
CA GLU A 129 -20.65 -3.95 -16.53
C GLU A 129 -19.51 -3.74 -17.55
N SER A 130 -19.84 -3.21 -18.72
CA SER A 130 -18.89 -3.02 -19.82
C SER A 130 -17.67 -2.16 -19.47
N ASN A 131 -17.81 -1.28 -18.47
CA ASN A 131 -16.75 -0.39 -17.96
C ASN A 131 -16.16 -0.87 -16.63
N GLY A 132 -16.58 -2.02 -16.10
CA GLY A 132 -16.13 -2.56 -14.83
C GLY A 132 -14.72 -3.16 -14.90
N PHE A 133 -14.01 -3.14 -13.80
CA PHE A 133 -12.68 -3.73 -13.68
C PHE A 133 -12.79 -5.18 -13.21
N ARG A 134 -12.47 -6.10 -14.13
CA ARG A 134 -12.45 -7.53 -13.82
C ARG A 134 -11.59 -7.84 -12.60
N LEU A 135 -12.11 -8.61 -11.64
CA LEU A 135 -11.49 -9.04 -10.39
C LEU A 135 -11.25 -7.90 -9.37
N LEU A 136 -11.70 -6.70 -9.64
CA LEU A 136 -11.53 -5.55 -8.74
C LEU A 136 -12.86 -4.95 -8.29
N ASP A 137 -13.92 -5.02 -9.09
CA ASP A 137 -15.22 -4.47 -8.74
C ASP A 137 -15.98 -5.34 -7.73
N VAL A 138 -16.75 -4.66 -6.87
CA VAL A 138 -17.57 -5.24 -5.81
C VAL A 138 -19.02 -4.78 -5.91
N ASP A 139 -19.93 -5.56 -5.34
CA ASP A 139 -21.35 -5.24 -5.22
C ASP A 139 -21.61 -4.03 -4.32
N ASN A 140 -20.94 -3.97 -3.15
CA ASN A 140 -21.07 -2.91 -2.18
C ASN A 140 -19.71 -2.23 -1.93
N ARG A 141 -19.62 -0.94 -2.26
CA ARG A 141 -18.41 -0.14 -2.09
C ARG A 141 -18.38 0.54 -0.73
N ILE A 142 -17.16 0.74 -0.20
CA ILE A 142 -16.94 1.59 0.96
C ILE A 142 -17.04 3.06 0.52
N VAL A 143 -17.97 3.82 1.03
CA VAL A 143 -18.10 5.25 0.72
C VAL A 143 -17.55 6.06 1.89
N LEU A 144 -16.62 6.98 1.62
CA LEU A 144 -15.97 7.81 2.62
C LEU A 144 -15.79 9.25 2.11
N PRO A 145 -15.83 10.25 3.00
CA PRO A 145 -15.64 11.65 2.58
C PRO A 145 -14.17 11.97 2.33
N MET A 146 -13.91 12.79 1.29
CA MET A 146 -12.58 13.34 1.04
C MET A 146 -12.20 14.37 2.12
N ASN A 147 -10.88 14.65 2.25
CA ASN A 147 -10.31 15.63 3.18
C ASN A 147 -10.72 15.44 4.65
N THR A 148 -11.03 14.22 5.03
CA THR A 148 -11.44 13.87 6.39
C THR A 148 -10.49 12.80 6.93
N GLN A 149 -10.06 12.94 8.18
CA GLN A 149 -9.25 11.92 8.86
C GLN A 149 -10.12 10.72 9.20
N ILE A 150 -9.74 9.57 8.67
CA ILE A 150 -10.45 8.31 8.81
C ILE A 150 -9.56 7.34 9.56
N ARG A 151 -10.12 6.73 10.60
CA ARG A 151 -9.53 5.59 11.28
C ARG A 151 -10.14 4.32 10.73
N ILE A 152 -9.30 3.37 10.36
CA ILE A 152 -9.75 2.03 10.02
C ILE A 152 -9.27 1.04 11.08
N LEU A 153 -10.18 0.19 11.51
CA LEU A 153 -9.93 -0.90 12.44
C LEU A 153 -10.06 -2.21 11.65
N VAL A 154 -9.00 -3.00 11.63
CA VAL A 154 -8.92 -4.21 10.78
C VAL A 154 -8.79 -5.45 11.64
N THR A 155 -9.65 -6.42 11.39
CA THR A 155 -9.62 -7.75 12.02
C THR A 155 -10.04 -8.83 11.01
N ALA A 156 -10.06 -10.07 11.43
CA ALA A 156 -10.57 -11.19 10.65
C ALA A 156 -11.42 -12.10 11.53
N ALA A 157 -12.39 -12.77 10.93
CA ALA A 157 -13.26 -13.71 11.62
C ALA A 157 -12.73 -15.15 11.62
N ASP A 158 -11.93 -15.51 10.63
CA ASP A 158 -11.51 -16.90 10.36
C ASP A 158 -9.97 -17.05 10.29
N VAL A 159 -9.35 -16.66 9.17
CA VAL A 159 -7.91 -16.76 8.94
C VAL A 159 -7.26 -15.39 8.84
N LEU A 160 -5.96 -15.34 8.63
CA LEU A 160 -5.24 -14.10 8.36
C LEU A 160 -5.66 -13.52 7.00
N HIS A 161 -5.92 -12.23 6.96
CA HIS A 161 -6.15 -11.43 5.76
C HIS A 161 -5.33 -10.16 5.86
N SER A 162 -5.23 -9.37 4.79
CA SER A 162 -4.63 -8.03 4.86
C SER A 162 -5.41 -7.05 4.00
N TRP A 163 -5.94 -6.01 4.63
CA TRP A 163 -6.67 -4.95 3.97
C TRP A 163 -5.69 -3.94 3.38
N THR A 164 -5.73 -3.75 2.07
CA THR A 164 -4.72 -2.97 1.34
C THR A 164 -5.35 -2.11 0.28
N VAL A 165 -5.00 -0.82 0.26
CA VAL A 165 -5.35 0.12 -0.81
C VAL A 165 -4.09 0.85 -1.25
N PRO A 166 -3.46 0.43 -2.36
CA PRO A 166 -2.15 0.95 -2.81
C PRO A 166 -2.13 2.45 -3.05
N ALA A 167 -3.18 3.02 -3.63
CA ALA A 167 -3.25 4.46 -3.90
C ALA A 167 -3.24 5.34 -2.63
N LEU A 168 -3.63 4.77 -1.48
CA LEU A 168 -3.60 5.42 -0.18
C LEU A 168 -2.31 5.13 0.61
N GLY A 169 -1.50 4.17 0.15
CA GLY A 169 -0.33 3.70 0.88
C GLY A 169 -0.67 2.93 2.17
N VAL A 170 -1.87 2.34 2.23
CA VAL A 170 -2.37 1.63 3.41
C VAL A 170 -2.28 0.13 3.18
N LYS A 171 -1.71 -0.57 4.17
CA LYS A 171 -1.72 -2.04 4.28
C LYS A 171 -1.76 -2.40 5.76
N VAL A 172 -2.78 -3.13 6.17
CA VAL A 172 -2.99 -3.55 7.56
C VAL A 172 -3.48 -4.98 7.59
N ASP A 173 -2.83 -5.81 8.40
CA ASP A 173 -3.21 -7.21 8.55
C ASP A 173 -4.47 -7.36 9.41
N GLY A 174 -5.41 -8.18 8.94
CA GLY A 174 -6.58 -8.63 9.68
C GLY A 174 -6.24 -9.95 10.38
N THR A 175 -5.99 -9.88 11.68
CA THR A 175 -5.66 -11.05 12.50
C THR A 175 -6.86 -11.43 13.37
N PRO A 176 -7.31 -12.70 13.37
CA PRO A 176 -8.38 -13.15 14.24
C PRO A 176 -8.05 -12.88 15.72
N GLY A 177 -9.02 -12.33 16.46
CA GLY A 177 -8.85 -12.00 17.87
C GLY A 177 -8.00 -10.76 18.17
N ARG A 178 -7.50 -10.06 17.15
CA ARG A 178 -6.74 -8.80 17.28
C ARG A 178 -7.37 -7.70 16.44
N LEU A 179 -7.42 -6.50 16.99
CA LEU A 179 -7.90 -5.32 16.27
C LEU A 179 -6.72 -4.41 15.95
N ASN A 180 -6.28 -4.40 14.69
CA ASN A 180 -5.24 -3.50 14.19
C ASN A 180 -5.88 -2.18 13.75
N GLN A 181 -5.13 -1.09 13.82
CA GLN A 181 -5.63 0.22 13.41
C GLN A 181 -4.61 0.97 12.55
N THR A 182 -5.13 1.78 11.64
CA THR A 182 -4.37 2.79 10.91
C THR A 182 -5.26 3.99 10.61
N ASN A 183 -4.65 5.09 10.22
CA ASN A 183 -5.34 6.31 9.81
C ASN A 183 -4.91 6.72 8.41
N PHE A 184 -5.83 7.31 7.68
CA PHE A 184 -5.53 7.94 6.40
C PHE A 184 -6.46 9.11 6.12
N LEU A 185 -6.05 9.94 5.19
CA LEU A 185 -6.82 11.05 4.64
C LEU A 185 -6.80 10.95 3.13
N MET A 186 -7.95 11.05 2.49
CA MET A 186 -8.05 11.06 1.03
C MET A 186 -8.05 12.49 0.50
N ASN A 187 -7.08 12.81 -0.37
CA ASN A 187 -6.90 14.18 -0.91
C ASN A 187 -7.84 14.49 -2.07
N ARG A 188 -8.40 13.46 -2.71
CA ARG A 188 -9.22 13.61 -3.93
C ARG A 188 -10.36 12.61 -3.96
N THR A 189 -11.40 12.94 -4.70
CA THR A 189 -12.51 12.04 -5.00
C THR A 189 -12.12 11.00 -6.04
N GLY A 190 -12.84 9.88 -6.08
CA GLY A 190 -12.68 8.81 -7.05
C GLY A 190 -12.81 7.43 -6.45
N LEU A 191 -12.60 6.42 -7.28
CA LEU A 191 -12.57 5.01 -6.88
C LEU A 191 -11.12 4.56 -6.65
N PHE A 192 -10.88 3.92 -5.53
CA PHE A 192 -9.60 3.34 -5.16
C PHE A 192 -9.77 1.85 -4.94
N PHE A 193 -8.97 1.08 -5.64
CA PHE A 193 -9.04 -0.37 -5.63
C PHE A 193 -7.92 -0.97 -4.79
N GLY A 194 -8.25 -2.06 -4.11
CA GLY A 194 -7.33 -2.86 -3.33
C GLY A 194 -7.63 -4.35 -3.47
N GLN A 195 -6.74 -5.16 -2.96
CA GLN A 195 -6.88 -6.61 -2.93
C GLN A 195 -6.36 -7.14 -1.60
N CYS A 196 -6.85 -8.30 -1.17
CA CYS A 196 -6.30 -9.00 -0.01
C CYS A 196 -4.80 -9.25 -0.24
N SER A 197 -3.98 -8.91 0.75
CA SER A 197 -2.51 -8.95 0.66
C SER A 197 -1.86 -9.91 1.66
N GLU A 198 -2.65 -10.80 2.28
CA GLU A 198 -2.19 -11.95 3.08
C GLU A 198 -2.89 -13.21 2.60
N ILE A 199 -2.14 -14.28 2.38
CA ILE A 199 -2.66 -15.53 1.82
C ILE A 199 -3.71 -16.15 2.76
N CYS A 200 -4.94 -16.32 2.25
CA CYS A 200 -6.09 -16.74 3.05
C CYS A 200 -6.82 -17.97 2.49
N GLY A 201 -6.31 -18.62 1.44
CA GLY A 201 -6.87 -19.83 0.86
C GLY A 201 -7.12 -19.76 -0.64
N ALA A 202 -8.03 -20.61 -1.14
CA ALA A 202 -8.22 -20.83 -2.58
C ALA A 202 -8.67 -19.59 -3.35
N ASN A 203 -9.56 -18.77 -2.78
CA ASN A 203 -10.09 -17.57 -3.41
C ASN A 203 -9.42 -16.28 -2.89
N HIS A 204 -8.15 -16.37 -2.45
CA HIS A 204 -7.38 -15.22 -1.99
C HIS A 204 -7.36 -14.05 -2.98
N SER A 205 -7.28 -14.30 -4.27
CA SER A 205 -7.28 -13.27 -5.32
C SER A 205 -8.68 -12.75 -5.70
N PHE A 206 -9.74 -13.29 -5.10
CA PHE A 206 -11.13 -13.03 -5.46
C PHE A 206 -11.93 -12.33 -4.33
N MET A 207 -11.25 -11.55 -3.51
CA MET A 207 -11.83 -10.71 -2.46
C MET A 207 -11.27 -9.28 -2.53
N PRO A 208 -11.65 -8.52 -3.55
CA PRO A 208 -11.17 -7.15 -3.77
C PRO A 208 -11.76 -6.17 -2.77
N ILE A 209 -11.16 -4.97 -2.73
CA ILE A 209 -11.56 -3.84 -1.90
C ILE A 209 -11.83 -2.67 -2.83
N VAL A 210 -13.00 -2.04 -2.73
CA VAL A 210 -13.30 -0.81 -3.47
C VAL A 210 -13.72 0.27 -2.50
N LEU A 211 -12.98 1.38 -2.54
CA LEU A 211 -13.23 2.56 -1.73
C LEU A 211 -13.62 3.72 -2.66
N GLU A 212 -14.80 4.28 -2.41
CA GLU A 212 -15.31 5.45 -3.10
C GLU A 212 -15.12 6.70 -2.24
N SER A 213 -14.24 7.58 -2.66
CA SER A 213 -14.05 8.89 -2.04
C SER A 213 -15.01 9.90 -2.64
N SER A 214 -15.86 10.48 -1.82
CA SER A 214 -16.89 11.43 -2.24
C SER A 214 -16.78 12.76 -1.51
N PRO A 215 -17.33 13.86 -2.06
CA PRO A 215 -17.52 15.09 -1.31
C PRO A 215 -18.41 14.87 -0.09
N THR A 216 -18.18 15.58 1.00
CA THR A 216 -18.90 15.43 2.28
C THR A 216 -20.43 15.46 2.14
N ASN A 217 -20.94 16.33 1.26
CA ASN A 217 -22.38 16.44 1.01
C ASN A 217 -23.00 15.17 0.40
N PHE A 218 -22.24 14.47 -0.46
CA PHE A 218 -22.66 13.20 -1.05
C PHE A 218 -22.57 12.08 -0.02
N PHE A 219 -21.54 12.06 0.78
CA PHE A 219 -21.37 11.11 1.87
C PHE A 219 -22.55 11.19 2.86
N ILE A 220 -22.95 12.39 3.28
CA ILE A 220 -24.10 12.59 4.17
C ILE A 220 -25.39 12.05 3.54
N LYS A 221 -25.64 12.34 2.26
CA LYS A 221 -26.81 11.82 1.55
C LYS A 221 -26.79 10.29 1.46
N TRP A 222 -25.64 9.71 1.19
CA TRP A 222 -25.48 8.25 1.12
C TRP A 222 -25.79 7.59 2.47
N ILE A 223 -25.22 8.10 3.59
CA ILE A 223 -25.54 7.58 4.93
C ILE A 223 -27.04 7.69 5.22
N THR A 224 -27.65 8.83 4.87
CA THR A 224 -29.11 9.02 5.11
C THR A 224 -29.97 8.07 4.28
N SER A 225 -29.48 7.63 3.13
CA SER A 225 -30.21 6.66 2.30
C SER A 225 -30.01 5.21 2.72
N MET A 226 -28.96 4.92 3.51
CA MET A 226 -28.69 3.58 4.05
C MET A 226 -29.37 3.30 5.39
N ASN A 227 -29.79 4.35 6.12
CA ASN A 227 -30.61 4.28 7.33
C ASN A 227 -32.09 4.33 6.97
#